data_4dfa1af6e3b592e8517393352acd1c96
#
_entry.id   4dfa1af6e3b592e8517393352acd1c96
#
_cell.length_a   1.000
_cell.length_b   1.000
_cell.length_c   1.000
_cell.angle_alpha   90.00
_cell.angle_beta   90.00
_cell.angle_gamma   90.00
#
_symmetry.space_group_name_H-M   'P 1'
#
loop_
_entity.id
_entity.type
_entity.pdbx_description
1 polymer ?
#
loop_
_entity_poly.entity_id
_entity_poly.type
_entity_poly.pdbx_seq_one_letter_code
_entity_poly.pdbx_strand_id
1 'polypeptide(L)'
;MVTAGSSAECDVGISGGRISQLGGSLRGSREIDAAGALVLPGGLDMHVHLSSPEAPEPGVPAWVDDFAVGSRAAIAGGVTTIGNMTFPRDGESLRRALDRDLAAAAAGAAVDYVLHAVLTDPSAEAIAELPVLASHGHQSLKLFMMFPGVEAHADEMLAAIRIAGHSGTLTMLHCEDGALIRAAGQRLLAEGRGGLADWASSRPVLAERAAVERAVAICEATGSPIYIVHLSSQAALDSARRARARGLPVFVETRPLYLYLTSELLREPDGAKYIGCPPLREPADVEAMWSGLADGSIHTLGSDHAPWSLRDKIDASLDVTTARPGVADLETILPMLFSAGVRTGRISLSRFIELTSANAARLFGLYPRKGTIAVGSDADLVVLDPQLRRTIDGRSMQSNADYSVYEGQQVHGWPRFTVSRGDVVLADGEIMAKPGRGQWLRQGPTSAP
;
A
#
# COMPACT_ATOMS: atom_id res chain seq x y z
N MET A 1 -20.96 5.29 13.95
CA MET A 1 -20.51 5.36 12.55
C MET A 1 -19.64 6.60 12.34
N VAL A 2 -18.54 6.46 11.63
CA VAL A 2 -17.63 7.58 11.30
C VAL A 2 -17.22 7.48 9.83
N THR A 3 -17.24 8.61 9.12
CA THR A 3 -16.73 8.76 7.74
C THR A 3 -15.70 9.89 7.71
N ALA A 4 -15.05 10.13 6.58
CA ALA A 4 -14.14 11.26 6.43
C ALA A 4 -14.81 12.62 6.68
N GLY A 5 -16.10 12.76 6.41
CA GLY A 5 -16.83 14.03 6.52
C GLY A 5 -17.80 14.12 7.70
N SER A 6 -18.07 13.03 8.43
CA SER A 6 -19.11 13.03 9.47
C SER A 6 -18.89 11.93 10.52
N SER A 7 -19.42 12.19 11.72
CA SER A 7 -19.54 11.22 12.80
C SER A 7 -20.94 11.29 13.39
N ALA A 8 -21.57 10.15 13.56
CA ALA A 8 -22.92 10.06 14.14
C ALA A 8 -23.10 8.73 14.88
N GLU A 9 -23.90 8.76 15.95
CA GLU A 9 -24.42 7.56 16.59
C GLU A 9 -25.68 7.14 15.83
N CYS A 10 -25.61 6.07 15.06
CA CYS A 10 -26.73 5.59 14.26
C CYS A 10 -26.55 4.14 13.83
N ASP A 11 -27.66 3.47 13.55
CA ASP A 11 -27.67 2.16 12.93
C ASP A 11 -27.28 2.23 11.45
N VAL A 12 -26.66 1.16 10.96
CA VAL A 12 -26.31 0.98 9.54
C VAL A 12 -27.04 -0.26 9.00
N GLY A 13 -27.98 -0.03 8.12
CA GLY A 13 -28.74 -1.08 7.44
C GLY A 13 -28.01 -1.58 6.20
N ILE A 14 -27.93 -2.90 6.04
CA ILE A 14 -27.27 -3.56 4.92
C ILE A 14 -28.27 -4.47 4.21
N SER A 15 -28.34 -4.38 2.88
CA SER A 15 -29.15 -5.26 2.04
C SER A 15 -28.48 -5.49 0.70
N GLY A 16 -28.44 -6.74 0.22
CA GLY A 16 -27.83 -7.09 -1.05
C GLY A 16 -26.35 -6.70 -1.17
N GLY A 17 -25.60 -6.75 -0.06
CA GLY A 17 -24.18 -6.40 -0.03
C GLY A 17 -23.88 -4.91 -0.04
N ARG A 18 -24.90 -4.05 0.07
CA ARG A 18 -24.79 -2.59 0.05
C ARG A 18 -25.40 -1.96 1.30
N ILE A 19 -24.94 -0.76 1.59
CA ILE A 19 -25.56 0.08 2.60
C ILE A 19 -26.92 0.56 2.06
N SER A 20 -27.99 0.16 2.75
CA SER A 20 -29.37 0.44 2.32
C SER A 20 -29.99 1.61 3.10
N GLN A 21 -29.56 1.81 4.36
CA GLN A 21 -30.12 2.86 5.21
C GLN A 21 -29.11 3.27 6.30
N LEU A 22 -29.14 4.53 6.68
CA LEU A 22 -28.42 5.09 7.83
C LEU A 22 -29.40 5.71 8.80
N GLY A 23 -29.30 5.35 10.08
CA GLY A 23 -30.20 5.82 11.14
C GLY A 23 -31.59 5.24 11.10
N GLY A 24 -32.42 5.64 12.06
CA GLY A 24 -33.74 5.09 12.30
C GLY A 24 -33.69 3.81 13.15
N SER A 25 -34.88 3.25 13.44
CA SER A 25 -35.00 1.95 14.13
C SER A 25 -34.94 0.84 13.09
N LEU A 26 -33.79 0.21 12.96
CA LEU A 26 -33.57 -0.88 12.01
C LEU A 26 -33.78 -2.25 12.67
N ARG A 27 -34.23 -3.21 11.88
CA ARG A 27 -34.30 -4.63 12.26
C ARG A 27 -33.77 -5.45 11.11
N GLY A 28 -32.89 -6.41 11.43
CA GLY A 28 -32.28 -7.29 10.46
C GLY A 28 -32.44 -8.76 10.84
N SER A 29 -32.22 -9.66 9.88
CA SER A 29 -32.09 -11.09 10.14
C SER A 29 -30.85 -11.44 10.95
N ARG A 30 -29.83 -10.58 10.86
CA ARG A 30 -28.61 -10.61 11.67
C ARG A 30 -28.32 -9.20 12.15
N GLU A 31 -28.03 -9.07 13.44
CA GLU A 31 -27.66 -7.80 14.05
C GLU A 31 -26.28 -7.94 14.71
N ILE A 32 -25.47 -6.90 14.60
CA ILE A 32 -24.16 -6.80 15.26
C ILE A 32 -24.23 -5.57 16.15
N ASP A 33 -24.13 -5.78 17.45
CA ASP A 33 -24.03 -4.69 18.41
C ASP A 33 -22.59 -4.16 18.43
N ALA A 34 -22.41 -2.93 17.95
CA ALA A 34 -21.12 -2.25 17.98
C ALA A 34 -20.70 -1.81 19.39
N ALA A 35 -21.64 -1.72 20.36
CA ALA A 35 -21.38 -1.53 21.81
C ALA A 35 -20.27 -0.52 22.15
N GLY A 36 -20.35 0.69 21.58
CA GLY A 36 -19.36 1.75 21.81
C GLY A 36 -18.09 1.65 20.97
N ALA A 37 -17.98 0.64 20.09
CA ALA A 37 -16.91 0.59 19.09
C ALA A 37 -17.16 1.58 17.94
N LEU A 38 -16.11 1.84 17.18
CA LEU A 38 -16.16 2.70 16.00
C LEU A 38 -16.57 1.86 14.78
N VAL A 39 -17.63 2.26 14.08
CA VAL A 39 -17.99 1.68 12.79
C VAL A 39 -17.39 2.58 11.70
N LEU A 40 -16.40 2.05 10.99
CA LEU A 40 -15.57 2.74 10.00
C LEU A 40 -15.79 2.12 8.61
N PRO A 41 -15.55 2.85 7.51
CA PRO A 41 -15.43 2.23 6.20
C PRO A 41 -14.30 1.20 6.21
N GLY A 42 -14.44 0.12 5.48
CA GLY A 42 -13.35 -0.84 5.28
C GLY A 42 -12.10 -0.18 4.72
N GLY A 43 -10.93 -0.60 5.20
CA GLY A 43 -9.64 -0.11 4.73
C GLY A 43 -9.41 -0.46 3.25
N LEU A 44 -8.72 0.43 2.53
CA LEU A 44 -8.20 0.22 1.19
C LEU A 44 -6.68 0.31 1.24
N ASP A 45 -6.01 -0.80 1.01
CA ASP A 45 -4.56 -0.84 0.83
C ASP A 45 -4.21 -1.08 -0.64
N MET A 46 -3.83 -0.01 -1.31
CA MET A 46 -3.60 -0.02 -2.76
C MET A 46 -2.15 -0.35 -3.11
N HIS A 47 -1.41 -0.97 -2.19
CA HIS A 47 0.00 -1.28 -2.41
C HIS A 47 0.42 -2.58 -1.71
N VAL A 48 0.21 -3.71 -2.41
CA VAL A 48 0.62 -5.04 -1.94
C VAL A 48 1.30 -5.83 -3.04
N HIS A 49 2.11 -6.82 -2.65
CA HIS A 49 2.86 -7.72 -3.53
C HIS A 49 2.52 -9.17 -3.18
N LEU A 50 1.46 -9.71 -3.78
CA LEU A 50 0.93 -11.07 -3.54
C LEU A 50 1.13 -12.00 -4.73
N SER A 51 1.83 -11.54 -5.77
CA SER A 51 2.25 -12.35 -6.90
C SER A 51 3.71 -12.07 -7.20
N SER A 52 4.55 -13.09 -7.09
CA SER A 52 5.98 -12.95 -7.38
C SER A 52 6.20 -12.67 -8.87
N PRO A 53 7.18 -11.80 -9.24
CA PRO A 53 7.55 -11.58 -10.64
C PRO A 53 8.08 -12.86 -11.29
N GLU A 54 8.73 -13.72 -10.50
CA GLU A 54 9.23 -15.01 -10.96
C GLU A 54 8.21 -16.12 -10.70
N ALA A 55 8.22 -17.15 -11.52
CA ALA A 55 7.45 -18.34 -11.21
C ALA A 55 8.02 -18.99 -9.94
N PRO A 56 7.19 -19.43 -9.00
CA PRO A 56 7.69 -20.07 -7.80
C PRO A 56 8.42 -21.36 -8.15
N GLU A 57 9.73 -21.40 -7.89
CA GLU A 57 10.56 -22.59 -8.04
C GLU A 57 10.93 -23.13 -6.66
N PRO A 58 10.93 -24.46 -6.46
CA PRO A 58 11.30 -25.04 -5.19
C PRO A 58 12.71 -24.63 -4.77
N GLY A 59 12.85 -24.01 -3.59
CA GLY A 59 14.15 -23.61 -3.04
C GLY A 59 14.67 -22.25 -3.49
N VAL A 60 13.96 -21.54 -4.36
CA VAL A 60 14.26 -20.14 -4.70
C VAL A 60 13.48 -19.24 -3.74
N PRO A 61 14.14 -18.31 -3.03
CA PRO A 61 13.46 -17.37 -2.16
C PRO A 61 12.47 -16.49 -2.93
N ALA A 62 11.25 -16.38 -2.43
CA ALA A 62 10.18 -15.55 -2.99
C ALA A 62 9.34 -14.95 -1.87
N TRP A 63 8.43 -14.03 -2.20
CA TRP A 63 7.40 -13.59 -1.25
C TRP A 63 6.55 -14.77 -0.79
N VAL A 64 6.31 -14.83 0.52
CA VAL A 64 5.70 -16.01 1.16
C VAL A 64 4.17 -15.98 1.18
N ASP A 65 3.56 -14.83 0.89
CA ASP A 65 2.11 -14.67 0.85
C ASP A 65 1.61 -14.60 -0.60
N ASP A 66 0.51 -15.31 -0.83
CA ASP A 66 -0.31 -15.24 -2.04
C ASP A 66 -1.60 -14.46 -1.78
N PHE A 67 -2.50 -14.43 -2.76
CA PHE A 67 -3.80 -13.76 -2.62
C PHE A 67 -4.67 -14.33 -1.50
N ALA A 68 -4.57 -15.61 -1.20
CA ALA A 68 -5.36 -16.22 -0.13
C ALA A 68 -4.84 -15.80 1.24
N VAL A 69 -3.53 -15.88 1.46
CA VAL A 69 -2.89 -15.51 2.72
C VAL A 69 -2.94 -14.00 2.94
N GLY A 70 -2.55 -13.21 1.93
CA GLY A 70 -2.61 -11.74 2.01
C GLY A 70 -4.03 -11.22 2.27
N SER A 71 -5.06 -11.86 1.67
CA SER A 71 -6.45 -11.49 1.98
C SER A 71 -6.85 -11.78 3.43
N ARG A 72 -6.31 -12.83 4.06
CA ARG A 72 -6.54 -13.11 5.47
C ARG A 72 -5.91 -12.04 6.35
N ALA A 73 -4.67 -11.65 6.04
CA ALA A 73 -3.98 -10.56 6.72
C ALA A 73 -4.75 -9.24 6.57
N ALA A 74 -5.23 -8.92 5.36
CA ALA A 74 -6.09 -7.77 5.10
C ALA A 74 -7.33 -7.76 6.00
N ILE A 75 -8.09 -8.86 6.00
CA ILE A 75 -9.32 -9.01 6.79
C ILE A 75 -9.05 -8.84 8.29
N ALA A 76 -7.99 -9.45 8.82
CA ALA A 76 -7.63 -9.37 10.23
C ALA A 76 -7.25 -7.95 10.66
N GLY A 77 -6.66 -7.17 9.74
CA GLY A 77 -6.32 -5.74 9.93
C GLY A 77 -7.46 -4.77 9.61
N GLY A 78 -8.62 -5.25 9.11
CA GLY A 78 -9.75 -4.38 8.73
C GLY A 78 -9.68 -3.82 7.31
N VAL A 79 -8.79 -4.33 6.46
CA VAL A 79 -8.71 -3.99 5.04
C VAL A 79 -9.67 -4.87 4.24
N THR A 80 -10.52 -4.24 3.43
CA THR A 80 -11.56 -4.93 2.63
C THR A 80 -11.31 -4.86 1.13
N THR A 81 -10.32 -4.05 0.71
CA THR A 81 -9.92 -3.90 -0.69
C THR A 81 -8.40 -3.75 -0.78
N ILE A 82 -7.78 -4.50 -1.68
CA ILE A 82 -6.33 -4.46 -1.90
C ILE A 82 -5.99 -4.12 -3.35
N GLY A 83 -4.83 -3.48 -3.56
CA GLY A 83 -4.25 -3.20 -4.88
C GLY A 83 -2.92 -3.94 -5.05
N ASN A 84 -2.89 -4.99 -5.89
CA ASN A 84 -1.70 -5.81 -6.10
C ASN A 84 -0.86 -5.31 -7.27
N MET A 85 0.46 -5.27 -7.06
CA MET A 85 1.43 -4.98 -8.11
C MET A 85 1.63 -6.23 -8.98
N THR A 86 1.21 -6.15 -10.24
CA THR A 86 1.29 -7.24 -11.22
C THR A 86 2.51 -7.04 -12.11
N PHE A 87 3.55 -7.82 -11.85
CA PHE A 87 4.77 -7.81 -12.65
C PHE A 87 4.65 -8.73 -13.86
N PRO A 88 5.02 -8.26 -15.06
CA PRO A 88 5.21 -9.17 -16.20
C PRO A 88 6.43 -10.06 -15.97
N ARG A 89 6.34 -11.30 -16.38
CA ARG A 89 7.47 -12.23 -16.48
C ARG A 89 8.22 -11.99 -17.79
N ASP A 90 9.39 -12.60 -17.94
CA ASP A 90 10.18 -12.47 -19.17
C ASP A 90 9.36 -12.83 -20.41
N GLY A 91 9.30 -11.90 -21.37
CA GLY A 91 8.52 -12.04 -22.60
C GLY A 91 6.99 -11.99 -22.44
N GLU A 92 6.49 -11.68 -21.26
CA GLU A 92 5.06 -11.52 -21.00
C GLU A 92 4.62 -10.08 -21.25
N SER A 93 3.50 -9.86 -21.98
CA SER A 93 2.91 -8.54 -22.12
C SER A 93 2.18 -8.11 -20.83
N LEU A 94 1.95 -6.80 -20.66
CA LEU A 94 1.20 -6.28 -19.49
C LEU A 94 -0.18 -6.92 -19.39
N ARG A 95 -0.87 -7.09 -20.53
CA ARG A 95 -2.18 -7.75 -20.59
C ARG A 95 -2.14 -9.17 -20.06
N ARG A 96 -1.16 -9.98 -20.51
CA ARG A 96 -1.04 -11.38 -20.09
C ARG A 96 -0.71 -11.50 -18.61
N ALA A 97 0.15 -10.62 -18.10
CA ALA A 97 0.46 -10.56 -16.67
C ALA A 97 -0.81 -10.27 -15.83
N LEU A 98 -1.61 -9.30 -16.25
CA LEU A 98 -2.88 -8.98 -15.59
C LEU A 98 -3.87 -10.14 -15.68
N ASP A 99 -4.02 -10.78 -16.83
CA ASP A 99 -4.94 -11.93 -17.01
C ASP A 99 -4.51 -13.11 -16.11
N ARG A 100 -3.19 -13.37 -15.97
CA ARG A 100 -2.63 -14.37 -15.03
C ARG A 100 -3.00 -14.05 -13.58
N ASP A 101 -2.74 -12.83 -13.13
CA ASP A 101 -2.99 -12.45 -11.74
C ASP A 101 -4.48 -12.29 -11.44
N LEU A 102 -5.31 -11.93 -12.43
CA LEU A 102 -6.77 -12.00 -12.31
C LEU A 102 -7.25 -13.41 -12.03
N ALA A 103 -6.71 -14.41 -12.73
CA ALA A 103 -7.06 -15.81 -12.49
C ALA A 103 -6.61 -16.28 -11.09
N ALA A 104 -5.40 -15.91 -10.66
CA ALA A 104 -4.89 -16.23 -9.33
C ALA A 104 -5.71 -15.56 -8.22
N ALA A 105 -6.02 -14.27 -8.37
CA ALA A 105 -6.83 -13.54 -7.41
C ALA A 105 -8.29 -14.05 -7.35
N ALA A 106 -8.88 -14.39 -8.49
CA ALA A 106 -10.23 -14.98 -8.53
C ALA A 106 -10.30 -16.30 -7.78
N ALA A 107 -9.22 -17.10 -7.78
CA ALA A 107 -9.15 -18.35 -7.03
C ALA A 107 -8.84 -18.14 -5.53
N GLY A 108 -8.01 -17.17 -5.17
CA GLY A 108 -7.44 -17.01 -3.84
C GLY A 108 -7.99 -15.85 -3.02
N ALA A 109 -8.29 -14.70 -3.63
CA ALA A 109 -8.63 -13.50 -2.88
C ALA A 109 -9.94 -13.62 -2.10
N ALA A 110 -9.89 -13.26 -0.83
CA ALA A 110 -11.07 -13.22 0.05
C ALA A 110 -11.61 -11.79 0.26
N VAL A 111 -10.87 -10.76 -0.12
CA VAL A 111 -11.29 -9.36 -0.20
C VAL A 111 -11.35 -8.89 -1.65
N ASP A 112 -12.02 -7.78 -1.92
CA ASP A 112 -12.06 -7.22 -3.25
C ASP A 112 -10.68 -6.65 -3.65
N TYR A 113 -10.41 -6.59 -4.96
CA TYR A 113 -9.07 -6.23 -5.42
C TYR A 113 -9.07 -5.45 -6.73
N VAL A 114 -8.00 -4.67 -6.91
CA VAL A 114 -7.56 -4.15 -8.20
C VAL A 114 -6.15 -4.69 -8.50
N LEU A 115 -5.76 -4.66 -9.76
CA LEU A 115 -4.42 -5.05 -10.20
C LEU A 115 -3.76 -3.86 -10.89
N HIS A 116 -2.55 -3.50 -10.44
CA HIS A 116 -1.74 -2.44 -11.03
C HIS A 116 -0.75 -3.04 -12.01
N ALA A 117 -0.82 -2.65 -13.27
CA ALA A 117 0.17 -3.07 -14.26
C ALA A 117 1.55 -2.48 -13.89
N VAL A 118 2.57 -3.32 -13.78
CA VAL A 118 3.95 -2.88 -13.53
C VAL A 118 4.69 -2.80 -14.85
N LEU A 119 5.10 -1.60 -15.26
CA LEU A 119 5.89 -1.38 -16.46
C LEU A 119 7.38 -1.45 -16.09
N THR A 120 8.00 -2.60 -16.37
CA THR A 120 9.42 -2.86 -16.08
C THR A 120 10.35 -2.38 -17.20
N ASP A 121 9.84 -2.38 -18.44
CA ASP A 121 10.51 -1.88 -19.64
C ASP A 121 9.47 -1.13 -20.51
N PRO A 122 9.62 0.18 -20.72
CA PRO A 122 8.68 0.99 -21.50
C PRO A 122 8.88 0.83 -23.02
N SER A 123 8.84 -0.40 -23.53
CA SER A 123 8.88 -0.67 -24.98
C SER A 123 7.67 -0.07 -25.70
N ALA A 124 7.78 0.12 -27.01
CA ALA A 124 6.69 0.66 -27.83
C ALA A 124 5.43 -0.21 -27.74
N GLU A 125 5.60 -1.54 -27.68
CA GLU A 125 4.52 -2.51 -27.55
C GLU A 125 3.82 -2.37 -26.19
N ALA A 126 4.58 -2.28 -25.09
CA ALA A 126 4.03 -2.12 -23.74
C ALA A 126 3.28 -0.79 -23.60
N ILE A 127 3.82 0.29 -24.17
CA ILE A 127 3.16 1.62 -24.18
C ILE A 127 1.85 1.57 -24.96
N ALA A 128 1.81 0.86 -26.08
CA ALA A 128 0.60 0.72 -26.90
C ALA A 128 -0.54 -0.04 -26.18
N GLU A 129 -0.23 -0.88 -25.19
CA GLU A 129 -1.24 -1.57 -24.38
C GLU A 129 -1.97 -0.63 -23.39
N LEU A 130 -1.34 0.48 -22.94
CA LEU A 130 -1.86 1.30 -21.83
C LEU A 130 -3.28 1.84 -22.06
N PRO A 131 -3.63 2.42 -23.24
CA PRO A 131 -5.00 2.89 -23.49
C PRO A 131 -6.01 1.73 -23.51
N VAL A 132 -5.60 0.56 -24.00
CA VAL A 132 -6.46 -0.64 -24.04
C VAL A 132 -6.74 -1.13 -22.63
N LEU A 133 -5.71 -1.23 -21.78
CA LEU A 133 -5.85 -1.62 -20.37
C LEU A 133 -6.77 -0.65 -19.60
N ALA A 134 -6.60 0.66 -19.81
CA ALA A 134 -7.47 1.67 -19.21
C ALA A 134 -8.93 1.48 -19.61
N SER A 135 -9.21 1.22 -20.90
CA SER A 135 -10.57 0.98 -21.40
C SER A 135 -11.22 -0.27 -20.80
N HIS A 136 -10.42 -1.24 -20.37
CA HIS A 136 -10.89 -2.44 -19.66
C HIS A 136 -11.01 -2.25 -18.15
N GLY A 137 -10.64 -1.08 -17.62
CA GLY A 137 -10.78 -0.76 -16.18
C GLY A 137 -9.54 -0.99 -15.35
N HIS A 138 -8.37 -1.16 -15.97
CA HIS A 138 -7.07 -1.12 -15.32
C HIS A 138 -6.50 0.30 -15.46
N GLN A 139 -6.87 1.20 -14.53
CA GLN A 139 -6.52 2.61 -14.59
C GLN A 139 -5.44 2.99 -13.55
N SER A 140 -4.47 2.11 -13.35
CA SER A 140 -3.28 2.35 -12.53
C SER A 140 -2.07 1.67 -13.15
N LEU A 141 -0.97 2.42 -13.27
CA LEU A 141 0.29 1.99 -13.85
C LEU A 141 1.40 2.19 -12.81
N LYS A 142 2.19 1.17 -12.53
CA LYS A 142 3.35 1.24 -11.64
C LYS A 142 4.65 1.30 -12.43
N LEU A 143 5.55 2.21 -12.04
CA LEU A 143 6.92 2.31 -12.54
C LEU A 143 7.90 2.39 -11.38
N PHE A 144 9.06 1.76 -11.57
CA PHE A 144 10.21 1.87 -10.68
C PHE A 144 11.29 2.66 -11.40
N MET A 145 11.54 3.91 -10.98
CA MET A 145 12.46 4.82 -11.68
C MET A 145 13.92 4.33 -11.68
N MET A 146 14.27 3.42 -10.76
CA MET A 146 15.61 2.83 -10.69
C MET A 146 15.76 1.51 -11.45
N PHE A 147 14.71 0.98 -12.10
CA PHE A 147 14.84 -0.24 -12.90
C PHE A 147 15.66 0.05 -14.17
N PRO A 148 16.62 -0.83 -14.53
CA PRO A 148 17.49 -0.62 -15.67
C PRO A 148 16.74 -0.35 -16.99
N GLY A 149 15.65 -1.06 -17.26
CA GLY A 149 14.80 -0.83 -18.43
C GLY A 149 14.20 0.56 -18.46
N VAL A 150 13.73 1.06 -17.31
CA VAL A 150 13.13 2.40 -17.18
C VAL A 150 14.18 3.49 -17.25
N GLU A 151 15.36 3.30 -16.62
CA GLU A 151 16.46 4.26 -16.67
C GLU A 151 17.04 4.43 -18.08
N ALA A 152 17.17 3.31 -18.82
CA ALA A 152 17.73 3.31 -20.17
C ALA A 152 16.80 3.99 -21.19
N HIS A 153 15.48 4.01 -20.93
CA HIS A 153 14.45 4.48 -21.86
C HIS A 153 13.69 5.68 -21.28
N ALA A 154 14.41 6.78 -21.01
CA ALA A 154 13.85 7.96 -20.34
C ALA A 154 12.76 8.67 -21.16
N ASP A 155 12.90 8.72 -22.48
CA ASP A 155 11.93 9.35 -23.38
C ASP A 155 10.65 8.52 -23.46
N GLU A 156 10.80 7.19 -23.48
CA GLU A 156 9.68 6.24 -23.49
C GLU A 156 8.96 6.21 -22.12
N MET A 157 9.68 6.36 -21.02
CA MET A 157 9.06 6.53 -19.69
C MET A 157 8.19 7.79 -19.65
N LEU A 158 8.67 8.91 -20.17
CA LEU A 158 7.89 10.15 -20.26
C LEU A 158 6.67 9.96 -21.17
N ALA A 159 6.83 9.28 -22.31
CA ALA A 159 5.73 8.96 -23.22
C ALA A 159 4.67 8.06 -22.55
N ALA A 160 5.10 7.02 -21.80
CA ALA A 160 4.22 6.13 -21.05
C ALA A 160 3.37 6.91 -20.03
N ILE A 161 4.00 7.76 -19.22
CA ILE A 161 3.30 8.59 -18.21
C ILE A 161 2.29 9.53 -18.87
N ARG A 162 2.67 10.16 -19.98
CA ARG A 162 1.76 11.03 -20.74
C ARG A 162 0.55 10.27 -21.30
N ILE A 163 0.78 9.11 -21.92
CA ILE A 163 -0.29 8.27 -22.50
C ILE A 163 -1.20 7.75 -21.40
N ALA A 164 -0.64 7.27 -20.28
CA ALA A 164 -1.39 6.83 -19.11
C ALA A 164 -2.31 7.95 -18.60
N GLY A 165 -1.77 9.15 -18.38
CA GLY A 165 -2.55 10.30 -17.90
C GLY A 165 -3.69 10.70 -18.85
N HIS A 166 -3.43 10.74 -20.16
CA HIS A 166 -4.48 11.00 -21.17
C HIS A 166 -5.58 9.92 -21.21
N SER A 167 -5.27 8.70 -20.78
CA SER A 167 -6.22 7.60 -20.68
C SER A 167 -6.94 7.55 -19.31
N GLY A 168 -6.74 8.54 -18.44
CA GLY A 168 -7.31 8.60 -17.10
C GLY A 168 -6.63 7.65 -16.09
N THR A 169 -5.46 7.14 -16.42
CA THR A 169 -4.68 6.21 -15.60
C THR A 169 -3.77 6.96 -14.62
N LEU A 170 -3.81 6.60 -13.36
CA LEU A 170 -2.90 7.10 -12.34
C LEU A 170 -1.54 6.40 -12.45
N THR A 171 -0.46 7.16 -12.59
CA THR A 171 0.89 6.60 -12.57
C THR A 171 1.47 6.60 -11.16
N MET A 172 1.76 5.40 -10.65
CA MET A 172 2.37 5.13 -9.35
C MET A 172 3.89 5.03 -9.54
N LEU A 173 4.65 5.86 -8.84
CA LEU A 173 6.10 5.96 -9.03
C LEU A 173 6.87 5.56 -7.77
N HIS A 174 7.69 4.51 -7.88
CA HIS A 174 8.79 4.29 -6.95
C HIS A 174 9.91 5.26 -7.30
N CYS A 175 10.13 6.25 -6.44
CA CYS A 175 11.03 7.37 -6.69
C CYS A 175 12.36 7.17 -5.97
N GLU A 176 13.29 6.46 -6.58
CA GLU A 176 14.71 6.42 -6.23
C GLU A 176 15.55 6.52 -7.51
N ASP A 177 16.66 7.25 -7.49
CA ASP A 177 17.60 7.40 -8.60
C ASP A 177 18.61 6.24 -8.59
N GLY A 178 18.54 5.39 -9.61
CA GLY A 178 19.37 4.18 -9.70
C GLY A 178 20.86 4.47 -9.84
N ALA A 179 21.25 5.57 -10.52
CA ALA A 179 22.65 5.93 -10.65
C ALA A 179 23.28 6.34 -9.30
N LEU A 180 22.54 7.11 -8.49
CA LEU A 180 22.97 7.47 -7.14
C LEU A 180 23.04 6.26 -6.20
N ILE A 181 22.09 5.33 -6.31
CA ILE A 181 22.10 4.07 -5.55
C ILE A 181 23.33 3.24 -5.92
N ARG A 182 23.58 3.03 -7.21
CA ARG A 182 24.74 2.24 -7.67
C ARG A 182 26.05 2.88 -7.23
N ALA A 183 26.19 4.20 -7.36
CA ALA A 183 27.39 4.92 -6.91
C ALA A 183 27.62 4.79 -5.40
N ALA A 184 26.55 4.88 -4.59
CA ALA A 184 26.63 4.71 -3.15
C ALA A 184 27.00 3.26 -2.77
N GLY A 185 26.38 2.25 -3.40
CA GLY A 185 26.70 0.84 -3.18
C GLY A 185 28.16 0.50 -3.54
N GLN A 186 28.61 0.94 -4.71
CA GLN A 186 30.02 0.73 -5.15
C GLN A 186 31.02 1.35 -4.18
N ARG A 187 30.76 2.57 -3.71
CA ARG A 187 31.62 3.22 -2.72
C ARG A 187 31.68 2.41 -1.42
N LEU A 188 30.53 1.97 -0.89
CA LEU A 188 30.46 1.16 0.33
C LEU A 188 31.24 -0.14 0.18
N LEU A 189 31.09 -0.84 -0.94
CA LEU A 189 31.83 -2.06 -1.21
C LEU A 189 33.34 -1.83 -1.27
N ALA A 190 33.78 -0.73 -1.90
CA ALA A 190 35.20 -0.35 -1.96
C ALA A 190 35.78 0.02 -0.58
N GLU A 191 34.95 0.53 0.33
CA GLU A 191 35.30 0.83 1.72
C GLU A 191 35.25 -0.41 2.65
N GLY A 192 34.90 -1.61 2.11
CA GLY A 192 34.66 -2.80 2.94
C GLY A 192 33.39 -2.75 3.79
N ARG A 193 32.45 -1.89 3.43
CA ARG A 193 31.16 -1.63 4.06
C ARG A 193 30.07 -2.00 3.06
N GLY A 194 29.72 -3.19 2.90
CA GLY A 194 28.68 -3.61 1.95
C GLY A 194 27.63 -4.53 2.60
N GLY A 195 27.72 -4.71 3.92
CA GLY A 195 26.79 -5.57 4.63
C GLY A 195 25.38 -4.99 4.71
N LEU A 196 24.39 -5.82 5.07
CA LEU A 196 22.98 -5.44 5.14
C LEU A 196 22.72 -4.31 6.15
N ALA A 197 23.57 -4.14 7.17
CA ALA A 197 23.52 -3.01 8.10
C ALA A 197 23.77 -1.64 7.42
N ASP A 198 24.45 -1.61 6.28
CA ASP A 198 24.72 -0.39 5.50
C ASP A 198 23.60 -0.09 4.47
N TRP A 199 22.47 -0.82 4.50
CA TRP A 199 21.37 -0.67 3.54
C TRP A 199 20.89 0.77 3.39
N ALA A 200 20.65 1.49 4.50
CA ALA A 200 20.24 2.88 4.44
C ALA A 200 21.31 3.80 3.78
N SER A 201 22.58 3.52 3.99
CA SER A 201 23.68 4.26 3.40
C SER A 201 23.86 3.98 1.90
N SER A 202 23.45 2.80 1.42
CA SER A 202 23.46 2.43 0.01
C SER A 202 22.35 3.11 -0.80
N ARG A 203 21.31 3.60 -0.12
CA ARG A 203 20.13 4.27 -0.72
C ARG A 203 19.91 5.64 -0.05
N PRO A 204 20.77 6.61 -0.31
CA PRO A 204 20.74 7.89 0.40
C PRO A 204 19.46 8.68 0.10
N VAL A 205 19.04 9.52 1.03
CA VAL A 205 17.90 10.45 0.88
C VAL A 205 17.99 11.26 -0.42
N LEU A 206 19.22 11.58 -0.85
CA LEU A 206 19.46 12.28 -2.11
C LEU A 206 18.91 11.52 -3.32
N ALA A 207 19.00 10.18 -3.34
CA ALA A 207 18.47 9.36 -4.44
C ALA A 207 16.94 9.45 -4.53
N GLU A 208 16.26 9.40 -3.39
CA GLU A 208 14.81 9.59 -3.32
C GLU A 208 14.39 11.00 -3.74
N ARG A 209 15.03 12.02 -3.17
CA ARG A 209 14.73 13.42 -3.50
C ARG A 209 14.92 13.72 -4.99
N ALA A 210 16.04 13.31 -5.58
CA ALA A 210 16.33 13.55 -7.00
C ALA A 210 15.28 12.91 -7.91
N ALA A 211 14.87 11.68 -7.60
CA ALA A 211 13.83 10.99 -8.35
C ALA A 211 12.46 11.65 -8.19
N VAL A 212 12.10 12.10 -6.98
CA VAL A 212 10.85 12.86 -6.75
C VAL A 212 10.85 14.18 -7.53
N GLU A 213 11.94 14.92 -7.54
CA GLU A 213 12.06 16.17 -8.31
C GLU A 213 11.94 15.90 -9.81
N ARG A 214 12.53 14.81 -10.32
CA ARG A 214 12.36 14.39 -11.72
C ARG A 214 10.90 13.97 -12.01
N ALA A 215 10.25 13.21 -11.13
CA ALA A 215 8.85 12.85 -11.26
C ALA A 215 7.93 14.07 -11.31
N VAL A 216 8.19 15.08 -10.47
CA VAL A 216 7.48 16.38 -10.47
C VAL A 216 7.67 17.10 -11.80
N ALA A 217 8.87 17.14 -12.34
CA ALA A 217 9.14 17.76 -13.65
C ALA A 217 8.41 17.04 -14.79
N ILE A 218 8.32 15.71 -14.74
CA ILE A 218 7.53 14.93 -15.70
C ILE A 218 6.03 15.22 -15.55
N CYS A 219 5.52 15.27 -14.33
CA CYS A 219 4.12 15.66 -14.07
C CYS A 219 3.81 17.04 -14.65
N GLU A 220 4.67 18.02 -14.43
CA GLU A 220 4.50 19.36 -14.97
C GLU A 220 4.55 19.39 -16.52
N ALA A 221 5.49 18.67 -17.13
CA ALA A 221 5.65 18.62 -18.57
C ALA A 221 4.51 17.88 -19.29
N THR A 222 3.88 16.89 -18.63
CA THR A 222 2.84 16.06 -19.25
C THR A 222 1.42 16.45 -18.83
N GLY A 223 1.26 17.16 -17.72
CA GLY A 223 -0.04 17.41 -17.08
C GLY A 223 -0.66 16.15 -16.45
N SER A 224 0.05 15.02 -16.45
CA SER A 224 -0.48 13.74 -15.99
C SER A 224 -0.40 13.64 -14.45
N PRO A 225 -1.43 13.11 -13.77
CA PRO A 225 -1.38 12.88 -12.34
C PRO A 225 -0.36 11.80 -12.00
N ILE A 226 0.43 12.04 -10.96
CA ILE A 226 1.38 11.08 -10.42
C ILE A 226 1.11 10.78 -8.96
N TYR A 227 1.41 9.56 -8.56
CA TYR A 227 1.28 9.08 -7.20
C TYR A 227 2.63 8.52 -6.74
N ILE A 228 3.31 9.28 -5.88
CA ILE A 228 4.59 8.90 -5.30
C ILE A 228 4.29 7.90 -4.18
N VAL A 229 4.65 6.65 -4.38
CA VAL A 229 4.40 5.58 -3.42
C VAL A 229 5.46 5.56 -2.32
N HIS A 230 5.09 5.04 -1.12
CA HIS A 230 5.99 4.77 0.02
C HIS A 230 7.08 5.83 0.25
N LEU A 231 6.76 7.13 0.12
CA LEU A 231 7.70 8.22 0.36
C LEU A 231 8.21 8.16 1.81
N SER A 232 9.54 8.29 2.01
CA SER A 232 10.20 7.98 3.27
C SER A 232 10.94 9.15 3.93
N SER A 233 11.26 10.24 3.19
CA SER A 233 12.11 11.31 3.71
C SER A 233 11.49 12.70 3.67
N GLN A 234 11.88 13.56 4.62
CA GLN A 234 11.46 14.95 4.67
C GLN A 234 11.82 15.70 3.38
N ALA A 235 13.04 15.50 2.87
CA ALA A 235 13.50 16.19 1.68
C ALA A 235 12.67 15.89 0.42
N ALA A 236 12.22 14.61 0.28
CA ALA A 236 11.33 14.20 -0.79
C ALA A 236 9.92 14.77 -0.60
N LEU A 237 9.40 14.75 0.64
CA LEU A 237 8.09 15.32 0.97
C LEU A 237 8.04 16.83 0.67
N ASP A 238 9.09 17.56 1.00
CA ASP A 238 9.16 18.99 0.71
C ASP A 238 9.18 19.30 -0.80
N SER A 239 9.77 18.40 -1.61
CA SER A 239 9.69 18.51 -3.07
C SER A 239 8.26 18.32 -3.59
N ALA A 240 7.53 17.33 -3.06
CA ALA A 240 6.12 17.09 -3.38
C ALA A 240 5.21 18.25 -2.91
N ARG A 241 5.45 18.79 -1.70
CA ARG A 241 4.74 19.97 -1.17
C ARG A 241 4.88 21.19 -2.07
N ARG A 242 6.12 21.49 -2.53
CA ARG A 242 6.37 22.60 -3.47
C ARG A 242 5.65 22.41 -4.80
N ALA A 243 5.60 21.18 -5.31
CA ALA A 243 4.87 20.86 -6.54
C ALA A 243 3.37 21.11 -6.39
N ARG A 244 2.77 20.64 -5.30
CA ARG A 244 1.35 20.84 -4.99
C ARG A 244 0.99 22.30 -4.76
N ALA A 245 1.83 23.07 -4.09
CA ALA A 245 1.63 24.52 -3.93
C ALA A 245 1.58 25.27 -5.26
N ARG A 246 2.12 24.68 -6.35
CA ARG A 246 2.02 25.16 -7.73
C ARG A 246 0.78 24.61 -8.47
N GLY A 247 -0.06 23.81 -7.81
CA GLY A 247 -1.27 23.24 -8.40
C GLY A 247 -1.04 21.95 -9.21
N LEU A 248 0.14 21.33 -9.14
CA LEU A 248 0.41 20.10 -9.86
C LEU A 248 -0.32 18.90 -9.21
N PRO A 249 -0.85 17.96 -10.01
CA PRO A 249 -1.55 16.78 -9.53
C PRO A 249 -0.56 15.70 -9.03
N VAL A 250 0.14 16.03 -7.95
CA VAL A 250 1.11 15.15 -7.28
C VAL A 250 0.47 14.63 -5.99
N PHE A 251 0.32 13.32 -5.89
CA PHE A 251 -0.22 12.64 -4.72
C PHE A 251 0.89 11.83 -4.05
N VAL A 252 0.79 11.63 -2.74
CA VAL A 252 1.85 11.00 -1.95
C VAL A 252 1.26 9.94 -1.04
N GLU A 253 1.89 8.78 -1.04
CA GLU A 253 1.71 7.70 -0.09
C GLU A 253 2.94 7.59 0.81
N THR A 254 2.74 7.25 2.08
CA THR A 254 3.79 6.69 2.93
C THR A 254 3.36 5.31 3.45
N ARG A 255 4.21 4.65 4.22
CA ARG A 255 3.92 3.31 4.77
C ARG A 255 4.20 3.27 6.28
N PRO A 256 3.60 2.31 7.02
CA PRO A 256 3.79 2.20 8.46
C PRO A 256 5.25 2.16 8.88
N LEU A 257 6.09 1.46 8.12
CA LEU A 257 7.51 1.31 8.41
C LEU A 257 8.21 2.66 8.71
N TYR A 258 7.86 3.72 7.99
CA TYR A 258 8.48 5.06 8.11
C TYR A 258 7.83 5.94 9.19
N LEU A 259 6.80 5.43 9.87
CA LEU A 259 6.14 6.12 10.98
C LEU A 259 6.65 5.68 12.35
N TYR A 260 7.25 4.50 12.43
CA TYR A 260 7.55 3.86 13.72
C TYR A 260 9.01 3.45 13.89
N LEU A 261 9.75 3.27 12.77
CA LEU A 261 11.06 2.65 12.79
C LEU A 261 12.11 3.61 12.19
N THR A 262 13.35 3.52 12.71
CA THR A 262 14.49 4.32 12.24
C THR A 262 15.62 3.45 11.72
N SER A 263 16.53 4.05 10.95
CA SER A 263 17.69 3.37 10.35
C SER A 263 18.62 2.73 11.36
N GLU A 264 18.57 3.13 12.64
CA GLU A 264 19.38 2.54 13.73
C GLU A 264 19.12 1.04 13.90
N LEU A 265 17.88 0.59 13.66
CA LEU A 265 17.47 -0.82 13.76
C LEU A 265 18.19 -1.73 12.75
N LEU A 266 18.70 -1.19 11.66
CA LEU A 266 19.48 -1.97 10.69
C LEU A 266 20.81 -2.46 11.25
N ARG A 267 21.30 -1.90 12.37
CA ARG A 267 22.54 -2.29 13.04
C ARG A 267 22.36 -3.38 14.08
N GLU A 268 21.11 -3.77 14.37
CA GLU A 268 20.83 -4.91 15.25
C GLU A 268 21.32 -6.22 14.61
N PRO A 269 21.60 -7.27 15.40
CA PRO A 269 22.09 -8.55 14.87
C PRO A 269 21.20 -9.17 13.80
N ASP A 270 19.87 -8.98 13.90
CA ASP A 270 18.85 -9.41 12.94
C ASP A 270 18.24 -8.23 12.16
N GLY A 271 18.96 -7.10 12.09
CA GLY A 271 18.49 -5.82 11.53
C GLY A 271 18.06 -5.92 10.06
N ALA A 272 18.53 -6.92 9.32
CA ALA A 272 18.08 -7.17 7.96
C ALA A 272 16.56 -7.43 7.84
N LYS A 273 15.89 -7.85 8.91
CA LYS A 273 14.43 -8.01 8.92
C LYS A 273 13.67 -6.70 8.64
N TYR A 274 14.28 -5.55 8.95
CA TYR A 274 13.71 -4.23 8.76
C TYR A 274 13.95 -3.65 7.35
N ILE A 275 14.64 -4.37 6.48
CA ILE A 275 14.95 -3.90 5.13
C ILE A 275 13.67 -3.76 4.30
N GLY A 276 13.31 -2.50 3.98
CA GLY A 276 12.32 -2.07 3.00
C GLY A 276 12.99 -1.22 1.92
N CYS A 277 12.25 -0.88 0.87
CA CYS A 277 12.72 -0.05 -0.24
C CYS A 277 11.67 1.04 -0.54
N PRO A 278 11.96 2.33 -0.33
CA PRO A 278 13.17 2.94 0.28
C PRO A 278 13.52 2.42 1.68
N PRO A 279 14.76 2.65 2.16
CA PRO A 279 15.15 2.19 3.50
C PRO A 279 14.54 3.03 4.62
N LEU A 280 14.62 2.52 5.85
CA LEU A 280 14.39 3.30 7.07
C LEU A 280 15.28 4.54 7.10
N ARG A 281 14.76 5.62 7.66
CA ARG A 281 15.39 6.94 7.72
C ARG A 281 15.68 7.36 9.18
N GLU A 282 16.17 8.57 9.34
CA GLU A 282 16.47 9.15 10.64
C GLU A 282 15.19 9.60 11.38
N PRO A 283 15.23 9.80 12.71
CA PRO A 283 14.07 10.24 13.49
C PRO A 283 13.39 11.52 12.96
N ALA A 284 14.15 12.44 12.38
CA ALA A 284 13.60 13.67 11.79
C ALA A 284 12.69 13.37 10.58
N ASP A 285 13.04 12.38 9.76
CA ASP A 285 12.21 11.94 8.65
C ASP A 285 10.91 11.28 9.14
N VAL A 286 10.98 10.48 10.21
CA VAL A 286 9.80 9.88 10.87
C VAL A 286 8.82 10.97 11.31
N GLU A 287 9.31 12.02 11.99
CA GLU A 287 8.45 13.16 12.40
C GLU A 287 7.91 13.95 11.20
N ALA A 288 8.68 14.07 10.11
CA ALA A 288 8.19 14.68 8.89
C ALA A 288 7.07 13.88 8.23
N MET A 289 7.13 12.54 8.25
CA MET A 289 6.03 11.70 7.76
C MET A 289 4.78 11.88 8.60
N TRP A 290 4.88 11.89 9.93
CA TRP A 290 3.75 12.19 10.81
C TRP A 290 3.15 13.58 10.57
N SER A 291 3.99 14.61 10.40
CA SER A 291 3.53 15.95 10.01
C SER A 291 2.78 15.94 8.69
N GLY A 292 3.30 15.21 7.69
CA GLY A 292 2.67 15.06 6.39
C GLY A 292 1.32 14.36 6.42
N LEU A 293 1.16 13.36 7.31
CA LEU A 293 -0.14 12.74 7.55
C LEU A 293 -1.13 13.76 8.16
N ALA A 294 -0.69 14.55 9.12
CA ALA A 294 -1.55 15.49 9.83
C ALA A 294 -1.99 16.69 8.95
N ASP A 295 -1.07 17.27 8.18
CA ASP A 295 -1.31 18.48 7.38
C ASP A 295 -1.91 18.23 5.98
N GLY A 296 -2.05 16.96 5.57
CA GLY A 296 -2.64 16.58 4.28
C GLY A 296 -1.67 16.54 3.11
N SER A 297 -0.39 16.74 3.32
CA SER A 297 0.62 16.63 2.26
C SER A 297 0.93 15.16 1.88
N ILE A 298 0.67 14.21 2.77
CA ILE A 298 0.61 12.78 2.49
C ILE A 298 -0.87 12.38 2.41
N HIS A 299 -1.29 11.76 1.33
CA HIS A 299 -2.71 11.50 1.02
C HIS A 299 -3.22 10.17 1.51
N THR A 300 -2.37 9.15 1.48
CA THR A 300 -2.75 7.77 1.78
C THR A 300 -1.66 7.06 2.57
N LEU A 301 -2.06 5.99 3.23
CA LEU A 301 -1.17 5.00 3.82
C LEU A 301 -1.32 3.70 3.04
N GLY A 302 -0.22 3.14 2.53
CA GLY A 302 -0.13 1.83 1.90
C GLY A 302 0.82 0.94 2.69
N SER A 303 0.62 -0.38 2.72
CA SER A 303 1.50 -1.27 3.47
C SER A 303 2.80 -1.57 2.73
N ASP A 304 2.76 -1.60 1.41
CA ASP A 304 3.84 -2.18 0.59
C ASP A 304 4.20 -3.58 1.08
N HIS A 305 3.15 -4.37 1.36
CA HIS A 305 3.25 -5.71 1.91
C HIS A 305 3.93 -6.64 0.91
N ALA A 306 5.17 -7.03 1.22
CA ALA A 306 6.02 -7.90 0.40
C ALA A 306 6.84 -8.81 1.33
N PRO A 307 6.19 -9.79 1.98
CA PRO A 307 6.78 -10.57 3.06
C PRO A 307 7.75 -11.64 2.57
N TRP A 308 8.88 -11.75 3.25
CA TRP A 308 9.85 -12.83 3.13
C TRP A 308 9.87 -13.66 4.41
N SER A 309 10.38 -14.90 4.37
CA SER A 309 10.72 -15.60 5.60
C SER A 309 11.89 -14.89 6.31
N LEU A 310 11.95 -14.97 7.65
CA LEU A 310 13.06 -14.37 8.40
C LEU A 310 14.40 -14.93 7.92
N ARG A 311 14.48 -16.23 7.71
CA ARG A 311 15.69 -16.89 7.21
C ARG A 311 16.19 -16.28 5.90
N ASP A 312 15.28 -15.99 4.98
CA ASP A 312 15.66 -15.43 3.68
C ASP A 312 16.07 -13.95 3.80
N LYS A 313 15.49 -13.22 4.77
CA LYS A 313 15.84 -11.82 5.04
C LYS A 313 17.23 -11.64 5.64
N ILE A 314 17.61 -12.51 6.60
CA ILE A 314 18.87 -12.42 7.34
C ILE A 314 19.97 -13.31 6.78
N ASP A 315 19.83 -13.78 5.57
CA ASP A 315 20.83 -14.61 4.89
C ASP A 315 22.19 -13.90 4.82
N ALA A 316 23.19 -14.48 5.45
CA ALA A 316 24.52 -13.89 5.60
C ALA A 316 25.30 -13.79 4.26
N SER A 317 24.82 -14.41 3.20
CA SER A 317 25.40 -14.29 1.84
C SER A 317 24.97 -13.01 1.13
N LEU A 318 23.97 -12.30 1.65
CA LEU A 318 23.43 -11.06 1.07
C LEU A 318 24.27 -9.85 1.44
N ASP A 319 24.30 -8.89 0.53
CA ASP A 319 24.89 -7.57 0.69
C ASP A 319 23.92 -6.45 0.26
N VAL A 320 24.38 -5.20 0.24
CA VAL A 320 23.57 -4.03 -0.18
C VAL A 320 23.13 -4.08 -1.65
N THR A 321 23.65 -4.98 -2.47
CA THR A 321 23.26 -5.17 -3.89
C THR A 321 22.29 -6.32 -4.10
N THR A 322 22.21 -7.23 -3.15
CA THR A 322 21.43 -8.48 -3.21
C THR A 322 20.38 -8.59 -2.12
N ALA A 323 20.25 -7.57 -1.25
CA ALA A 323 19.26 -7.53 -0.18
C ALA A 323 17.83 -7.79 -0.69
N ARG A 324 17.01 -8.39 0.16
CA ARG A 324 15.60 -8.70 -0.11
C ARG A 324 14.68 -7.70 0.59
N PRO A 325 14.32 -6.56 -0.03
CA PRO A 325 13.44 -5.57 0.57
C PRO A 325 12.00 -6.08 0.63
N GLY A 326 11.28 -5.64 1.66
CA GLY A 326 9.87 -5.96 1.88
C GLY A 326 9.61 -6.61 3.24
N VAL A 327 8.46 -6.30 3.82
CA VAL A 327 8.01 -6.76 5.15
C VAL A 327 6.52 -7.06 5.14
N ALA A 328 6.03 -7.75 6.19
CA ALA A 328 4.61 -8.03 6.39
C ALA A 328 3.95 -6.89 7.20
N ASP A 329 3.21 -6.00 6.54
CA ASP A 329 2.58 -4.83 7.16
C ASP A 329 1.04 -4.81 7.06
N LEU A 330 0.45 -5.64 6.17
CA LEU A 330 -0.97 -5.53 5.78
C LEU A 330 -1.95 -5.71 6.95
N GLU A 331 -1.68 -6.63 7.89
CA GLU A 331 -2.54 -6.86 9.06
C GLU A 331 -2.45 -5.75 10.09
N THR A 332 -1.33 -5.02 10.15
CA THR A 332 -1.05 -4.03 11.20
C THR A 332 -1.35 -2.60 10.79
N ILE A 333 -1.58 -2.34 9.50
CA ILE A 333 -1.67 -0.98 8.94
C ILE A 333 -2.70 -0.08 9.64
N LEU A 334 -3.95 -0.54 9.80
CA LEU A 334 -5.00 0.23 10.46
C LEU A 334 -4.82 0.30 11.99
N PRO A 335 -4.61 -0.84 12.68
CA PRO A 335 -4.41 -0.84 14.14
C PRO A 335 -3.25 0.03 14.60
N MET A 336 -2.11 -0.05 13.92
CA MET A 336 -0.92 0.76 14.25
C MET A 336 -1.19 2.25 14.08
N LEU A 337 -1.77 2.65 12.94
CA LEU A 337 -2.10 4.07 12.69
C LEU A 337 -3.15 4.59 13.68
N PHE A 338 -4.17 3.79 14.02
CA PHE A 338 -5.16 4.18 15.03
C PHE A 338 -4.50 4.35 16.40
N SER A 339 -3.68 3.38 16.81
CA SER A 339 -3.02 3.39 18.12
C SER A 339 -2.05 4.56 18.29
N ALA A 340 -1.15 4.78 17.34
CA ALA A 340 -0.13 5.80 17.43
C ALA A 340 -0.55 7.17 16.91
N GLY A 341 -1.57 7.23 16.05
CA GLY A 341 -2.05 8.47 15.43
C GLY A 341 -3.27 9.04 16.12
N VAL A 342 -4.41 8.32 16.07
CA VAL A 342 -5.69 8.83 16.57
C VAL A 342 -5.70 8.91 18.10
N ARG A 343 -5.31 7.86 18.78
CA ARG A 343 -5.34 7.81 20.25
C ARG A 343 -4.38 8.80 20.92
N THR A 344 -3.30 9.13 20.28
CA THR A 344 -2.33 10.12 20.77
C THR A 344 -2.64 11.56 20.34
N GLY A 345 -3.67 11.74 19.49
CA GLY A 345 -4.05 13.05 18.96
C GLY A 345 -3.13 13.59 17.87
N ARG A 346 -2.24 12.78 17.29
CA ARG A 346 -1.38 13.19 16.16
C ARG A 346 -2.19 13.45 14.89
N ILE A 347 -3.25 12.66 14.68
CA ILE A 347 -4.22 12.87 13.59
C ILE A 347 -5.65 12.74 14.14
N SER A 348 -6.60 13.40 13.47
CA SER A 348 -8.02 13.23 13.77
C SER A 348 -8.56 11.89 13.25
N LEU A 349 -9.69 11.45 13.78
CA LEU A 349 -10.37 10.24 13.28
C LEU A 349 -10.85 10.42 11.83
N SER A 350 -11.28 11.64 11.44
CA SER A 350 -11.60 11.96 10.04
C SER A 350 -10.37 11.76 9.15
N ARG A 351 -9.22 12.28 9.58
CA ARG A 351 -7.96 12.14 8.85
C ARG A 351 -7.51 10.68 8.73
N PHE A 352 -7.72 9.89 9.77
CA PHE A 352 -7.48 8.44 9.72
C PHE A 352 -8.27 7.78 8.59
N ILE A 353 -9.57 8.09 8.45
CA ILE A 353 -10.42 7.53 7.40
C ILE A 353 -10.02 8.03 6.02
N GLU A 354 -9.63 9.29 5.89
CA GLU A 354 -9.07 9.82 4.65
C GLU A 354 -7.85 9.00 4.20
N LEU A 355 -6.90 8.80 5.10
CA LEU A 355 -5.62 8.13 4.82
C LEU A 355 -5.77 6.63 4.50
N THR A 356 -6.71 5.95 5.16
CA THR A 356 -6.82 4.49 5.10
C THR A 356 -7.96 3.99 4.21
N SER A 357 -8.81 4.89 3.69
CA SER A 357 -10.01 4.49 2.98
C SER A 357 -10.42 5.48 1.88
N ALA A 358 -10.88 6.67 2.23
CA ALA A 358 -11.56 7.57 1.31
C ALA A 358 -10.65 8.10 0.19
N ASN A 359 -9.42 8.51 0.50
CA ASN A 359 -8.50 9.07 -0.48
C ASN A 359 -8.00 8.01 -1.47
N ALA A 360 -7.68 6.81 -0.98
CA ALA A 360 -7.35 5.69 -1.84
C ALA A 360 -8.50 5.37 -2.81
N ALA A 361 -9.75 5.33 -2.31
CA ALA A 361 -10.92 5.11 -3.14
C ALA A 361 -11.08 6.18 -4.24
N ARG A 362 -10.83 7.46 -3.94
CA ARG A 362 -10.89 8.56 -4.92
C ARG A 362 -9.78 8.46 -5.95
N LEU A 363 -8.54 8.31 -5.50
CA LEU A 363 -7.36 8.24 -6.37
C LEU A 363 -7.44 7.09 -7.36
N PHE A 364 -7.96 5.95 -6.92
CA PHE A 364 -8.07 4.75 -7.76
C PHE A 364 -9.44 4.56 -8.41
N GLY A 365 -10.29 5.62 -8.44
CA GLY A 365 -11.57 5.62 -9.16
C GLY A 365 -12.61 4.63 -8.62
N LEU A 366 -12.59 4.35 -7.31
CA LEU A 366 -13.51 3.43 -6.64
C LEU A 366 -14.56 4.15 -5.78
N TYR A 367 -14.38 5.45 -5.52
CA TYR A 367 -15.32 6.26 -4.74
C TYR A 367 -16.55 6.65 -5.58
N PRO A 368 -17.78 6.66 -5.03
CA PRO A 368 -18.18 6.35 -3.66
C PRO A 368 -18.58 4.87 -3.42
N ARG A 369 -18.30 3.98 -4.38
CA ARG A 369 -18.58 2.54 -4.21
C ARG A 369 -17.83 1.98 -2.99
N LYS A 370 -16.57 2.36 -2.82
CA LYS A 370 -15.66 2.06 -1.70
C LYS A 370 -15.26 3.35 -0.99
N GLY A 371 -14.70 3.23 0.21
CA GLY A 371 -14.07 4.35 0.92
C GLY A 371 -15.00 5.24 1.72
N THR A 372 -16.27 4.89 1.85
CA THR A 372 -17.25 5.63 2.65
C THR A 372 -18.38 4.75 3.15
N ILE A 373 -19.12 5.24 4.16
CA ILE A 373 -20.38 4.66 4.62
C ILE A 373 -21.51 5.57 4.14
N ALA A 374 -22.08 5.25 2.98
CA ALA A 374 -23.17 6.01 2.37
C ALA A 374 -24.18 5.05 1.75
N VAL A 375 -25.45 5.45 1.70
CA VAL A 375 -26.49 4.65 1.03
C VAL A 375 -26.09 4.40 -0.43
N GLY A 376 -26.07 3.13 -0.84
CA GLY A 376 -25.67 2.67 -2.16
C GLY A 376 -24.21 2.24 -2.28
N SER A 377 -23.31 2.62 -1.34
CA SER A 377 -21.95 2.08 -1.28
C SER A 377 -21.94 0.60 -0.94
N ASP A 378 -20.91 -0.11 -1.36
CA ASP A 378 -20.69 -1.49 -0.89
C ASP A 378 -20.61 -1.49 0.65
N ALA A 379 -21.20 -2.48 1.28
CA ALA A 379 -21.21 -2.61 2.74
C ALA A 379 -19.88 -3.19 3.23
N ASP A 380 -18.82 -2.39 3.09
CA ASP A 380 -17.48 -2.69 3.58
C ASP A 380 -17.24 -1.88 4.85
N LEU A 381 -17.22 -2.56 6.00
CA LEU A 381 -17.19 -1.92 7.31
C LEU A 381 -16.16 -2.59 8.22
N VAL A 382 -15.60 -1.78 9.10
CA VAL A 382 -14.79 -2.24 10.24
C VAL A 382 -15.44 -1.78 11.52
N VAL A 383 -15.75 -2.73 12.41
CA VAL A 383 -16.11 -2.43 13.80
C VAL A 383 -14.82 -2.51 14.60
N LEU A 384 -14.20 -1.35 14.83
CA LEU A 384 -12.95 -1.22 15.55
C LEU A 384 -13.23 -0.90 17.02
N ASP A 385 -12.75 -1.78 17.91
CA ASP A 385 -12.83 -1.56 19.36
C ASP A 385 -11.63 -0.75 19.84
N PRO A 386 -11.80 0.53 20.23
CA PRO A 386 -10.68 1.40 20.63
C PRO A 386 -10.03 0.97 21.95
N GLN A 387 -10.66 0.09 22.73
CA GLN A 387 -10.16 -0.40 24.00
C GLN A 387 -9.44 -1.75 23.88
N LEU A 388 -9.65 -2.47 22.78
CA LEU A 388 -9.02 -3.77 22.57
C LEU A 388 -7.50 -3.58 22.42
N ARG A 389 -6.74 -4.33 23.23
CA ARG A 389 -5.28 -4.31 23.24
C ARG A 389 -4.74 -5.61 22.72
N ARG A 390 -3.75 -5.52 21.85
CA ARG A 390 -2.98 -6.67 21.38
C ARG A 390 -1.50 -6.35 21.41
N THR A 391 -0.69 -7.33 21.76
CA THR A 391 0.76 -7.29 21.54
C THR A 391 1.02 -7.97 20.21
N ILE A 392 1.79 -7.31 19.34
CA ILE A 392 2.14 -7.87 18.04
C ILE A 392 3.11 -9.03 18.27
N ASP A 393 2.77 -10.18 17.71
CA ASP A 393 3.57 -11.40 17.66
C ASP A 393 3.47 -11.95 16.22
N GLY A 394 4.56 -11.88 15.47
CA GLY A 394 4.61 -12.27 14.06
C GLY A 394 4.13 -13.69 13.81
N ARG A 395 4.31 -14.60 14.79
CA ARG A 395 3.86 -16.01 14.68
C ARG A 395 2.35 -16.16 14.82
N SER A 396 1.66 -15.20 15.41
CA SER A 396 0.20 -15.19 15.57
C SER A 396 -0.52 -14.42 14.47
N MET A 397 0.22 -13.74 13.59
CA MET A 397 -0.32 -13.00 12.44
C MET A 397 -0.74 -13.94 11.32
N GLN A 398 -1.55 -13.44 10.39
CA GLN A 398 -2.09 -14.23 9.27
C GLN A 398 -1.10 -14.42 8.11
N SER A 399 -0.07 -13.58 8.00
CA SER A 399 1.00 -13.74 7.02
C SER A 399 1.81 -15.01 7.27
N ASN A 400 2.33 -15.62 6.20
CA ASN A 400 3.30 -16.71 6.30
C ASN A 400 4.72 -16.22 6.67
N ALA A 401 4.93 -14.91 6.84
CA ALA A 401 6.14 -14.40 7.48
C ALA A 401 6.16 -14.86 8.95
N ASP A 402 7.28 -15.42 9.35
CA ASP A 402 7.46 -16.01 10.68
C ASP A 402 7.98 -15.00 11.71
N TYR A 403 7.86 -13.70 11.41
CA TYR A 403 8.26 -12.56 12.24
C TYR A 403 7.43 -11.32 11.94
N SER A 404 7.49 -10.34 12.85
CA SER A 404 7.01 -8.99 12.60
C SER A 404 8.11 -7.97 12.87
N VAL A 405 8.16 -6.88 12.08
CA VAL A 405 9.04 -5.73 12.35
C VAL A 405 8.56 -4.91 13.55
N TYR A 406 7.36 -5.17 14.03
CA TYR A 406 6.75 -4.53 15.23
C TYR A 406 6.64 -5.48 16.41
N GLU A 407 7.43 -6.55 16.44
CA GLU A 407 7.40 -7.58 17.47
C GLU A 407 7.41 -6.99 18.88
N GLY A 408 6.48 -7.45 19.75
CA GLY A 408 6.38 -7.01 21.15
C GLY A 408 5.70 -5.64 21.33
N GLN A 409 5.37 -4.90 20.27
CA GLN A 409 4.67 -3.61 20.41
C GLN A 409 3.23 -3.82 20.86
N GLN A 410 2.80 -3.03 21.85
CA GLN A 410 1.41 -3.00 22.31
C GLN A 410 0.60 -2.01 21.44
N VAL A 411 -0.46 -2.52 20.85
CA VAL A 411 -1.36 -1.77 19.98
C VAL A 411 -2.74 -1.71 20.61
N HIS A 412 -3.35 -0.53 20.59
CA HIS A 412 -4.70 -0.28 21.05
C HIS A 412 -5.61 0.05 19.85
N GLY A 413 -6.78 -0.52 19.84
CA GLY A 413 -7.72 -0.37 18.74
C GLY A 413 -7.48 -1.46 17.70
N TRP A 414 -8.35 -2.49 17.72
CA TRP A 414 -8.26 -3.62 16.80
C TRP A 414 -9.63 -3.95 16.24
N PRO A 415 -9.76 -4.41 14.98
CA PRO A 415 -11.03 -4.87 14.44
C PRO A 415 -11.62 -6.03 15.25
N ARG A 416 -12.85 -5.88 15.71
CA ARG A 416 -13.67 -6.98 16.23
C ARG A 416 -14.45 -7.66 15.11
N PHE A 417 -14.98 -6.84 14.20
CA PHE A 417 -15.64 -7.35 13.00
C PHE A 417 -15.09 -6.62 11.78
N THR A 418 -14.88 -7.37 10.73
CA THR A 418 -14.70 -6.87 9.37
C THR A 418 -15.84 -7.40 8.52
N VAL A 419 -16.53 -6.49 7.83
CA VAL A 419 -17.62 -6.79 6.93
C VAL A 419 -17.19 -6.41 5.53
N SER A 420 -17.35 -7.32 4.57
CA SER A 420 -17.03 -7.05 3.17
C SER A 420 -18.21 -7.42 2.30
N ARG A 421 -18.76 -6.45 1.58
CA ARG A 421 -19.98 -6.56 0.78
C ARG A 421 -21.12 -7.20 1.56
N GLY A 422 -21.30 -6.75 2.82
CA GLY A 422 -22.36 -7.20 3.72
C GLY A 422 -22.14 -8.54 4.42
N ASP A 423 -21.13 -9.29 4.03
CA ASP A 423 -20.76 -10.53 4.72
C ASP A 423 -19.79 -10.25 5.86
N VAL A 424 -20.02 -10.85 7.03
CA VAL A 424 -19.04 -10.81 8.12
C VAL A 424 -17.90 -11.76 7.77
N VAL A 425 -16.73 -11.19 7.52
CA VAL A 425 -15.52 -11.92 7.11
C VAL A 425 -14.53 -12.10 8.25
N LEU A 426 -14.65 -11.29 9.33
CA LEU A 426 -13.97 -11.44 10.62
C LEU A 426 -14.98 -11.24 11.74
N ALA A 427 -14.95 -12.09 12.75
CA ALA A 427 -15.68 -11.93 13.99
C ALA A 427 -14.81 -12.33 15.19
N ASP A 428 -14.56 -11.38 16.10
CA ASP A 428 -13.81 -11.58 17.35
C ASP A 428 -12.49 -12.38 17.19
N GLY A 429 -11.77 -12.11 16.09
CA GLY A 429 -10.47 -12.72 15.77
C GLY A 429 -10.53 -13.97 14.88
N GLU A 430 -11.73 -14.50 14.61
CA GLU A 430 -11.93 -15.64 13.71
C GLU A 430 -12.23 -15.16 12.28
N ILE A 431 -11.43 -15.62 11.31
CA ILE A 431 -11.65 -15.33 9.88
C ILE A 431 -12.66 -16.32 9.32
N MET A 432 -13.79 -15.80 8.86
CA MET A 432 -14.92 -16.55 8.31
C MET A 432 -14.93 -16.57 6.78
N ALA A 433 -14.12 -15.74 6.16
CA ALA A 433 -14.05 -15.61 4.70
C ALA A 433 -13.44 -16.84 4.05
N LYS A 434 -13.98 -17.22 2.89
CA LYS A 434 -13.42 -18.28 2.04
C LYS A 434 -12.60 -17.66 0.91
N PRO A 435 -11.49 -18.31 0.49
CA PRO A 435 -10.79 -17.94 -0.73
C PRO A 435 -11.73 -17.89 -1.94
N GLY A 436 -11.43 -16.98 -2.89
CA GLY A 436 -12.20 -16.84 -4.12
C GLY A 436 -13.52 -16.05 -3.99
N ARG A 437 -13.85 -15.49 -2.79
CA ARG A 437 -15.03 -14.62 -2.64
C ARG A 437 -14.78 -13.17 -3.11
N GLY A 438 -13.52 -12.74 -3.16
CA GLY A 438 -13.11 -11.39 -3.61
C GLY A 438 -13.53 -11.13 -5.06
N GLN A 439 -13.79 -9.88 -5.38
CA GLN A 439 -14.14 -9.45 -6.73
C GLN A 439 -13.12 -8.48 -7.27
N TRP A 440 -12.77 -8.65 -8.52
CA TRP A 440 -12.04 -7.63 -9.23
C TRP A 440 -12.89 -6.37 -9.39
N LEU A 441 -12.29 -5.22 -9.08
CA LEU A 441 -12.94 -3.92 -9.19
C LEU A 441 -12.41 -3.19 -10.42
N ARG A 442 -13.30 -2.88 -11.37
CA ARG A 442 -12.96 -1.95 -12.45
C ARG A 442 -12.74 -0.58 -11.83
N GLN A 443 -11.60 0.00 -12.15
CA GLN A 443 -11.27 1.36 -11.75
C GLN A 443 -11.92 2.36 -12.72
N GLY A 444 -12.29 3.52 -12.19
CA GLY A 444 -12.62 4.71 -12.96
C GLY A 444 -11.46 5.70 -13.00
N PRO A 445 -11.63 6.87 -13.64
CA PRO A 445 -10.63 7.91 -13.67
C PRO A 445 -10.25 8.39 -12.26
N THR A 446 -8.99 8.76 -12.09
CA THR A 446 -8.50 9.37 -10.86
C THR A 446 -9.25 10.66 -10.55
N SER A 447 -9.68 10.81 -9.31
CA SER A 447 -10.19 12.06 -8.76
C SER A 447 -9.34 12.51 -7.59
N ALA A 448 -9.11 13.82 -7.47
CA ALA A 448 -8.35 14.36 -6.35
C ALA A 448 -9.10 14.12 -5.02
N PRO A 449 -8.36 13.78 -3.96
CA PRO A 449 -8.91 13.64 -2.61
C PRO A 449 -9.35 14.96 -2.00
#